data_6d38fab582a880462da34339d489d0f6
#
_entry.id   6d38fab582a880462da34339d489d0f6
#
_cell.length_a   1.000
_cell.length_b   1.000
_cell.length_c   1.000
_cell.angle_alpha   90.00
_cell.angle_beta   90.00
_cell.angle_gamma   90.00
#
_symmetry.space_group_name_H-M   'P 1'
#
loop_
_entity.id
_entity.type
_entity.pdbx_description
1 polymer ?
#
loop_
_entity_poly.entity_id
_entity_poly.type
_entity_poly.pdbx_seq_one_letter_code
_entity_poly.pdbx_strand_id
1 'polypeptide(L)'
;KKQTFSGDDEGEVLKDVQNLLNRCGKLDFHLCGHNLKNFDIPMIAKRMIINGLKPSSILPSYDTKPWEIKAIDTKDVWQYGAYSSIGSLDLMCSALDIPTPKGGEVTGDKVHDCYWNKNMLKEISEYCERDVEVLIDAIIKLKALK
;
A
#
# COMPACT_ATOMS: atom_id res chain seq x y z
N LYS A 1 -7.93 13.81 0.79
CA LYS A 1 -9.20 13.10 0.59
C LYS A 1 -8.92 11.60 0.55
N LYS A 2 -9.57 10.80 1.40
CA LYS A 2 -9.51 9.34 1.40
C LYS A 2 -10.42 8.79 0.29
N GLN A 3 -9.98 7.75 -0.40
CA GLN A 3 -10.74 7.04 -1.41
C GLN A 3 -10.42 5.55 -1.33
N THR A 4 -11.44 4.72 -1.27
CA THR A 4 -11.34 3.26 -1.19
C THR A 4 -12.01 2.64 -2.41
N PHE A 5 -11.39 1.61 -2.96
CA PHE A 5 -11.93 0.79 -4.03
C PHE A 5 -12.04 -0.64 -3.53
N SER A 6 -13.24 -1.18 -3.54
CA SER A 6 -13.52 -2.56 -3.13
C SER A 6 -14.69 -3.13 -3.93
N GLY A 7 -14.71 -4.42 -4.14
CA GLY A 7 -15.76 -5.12 -4.88
C GLY A 7 -15.33 -6.55 -5.19
N ASP A 8 -16.29 -7.36 -5.64
CA ASP A 8 -16.05 -8.76 -6.02
C ASP A 8 -15.56 -8.90 -7.46
N ASP A 9 -15.76 -7.89 -8.31
CA ASP A 9 -15.18 -7.83 -9.66
C ASP A 9 -13.83 -7.14 -9.63
N GLU A 10 -12.76 -7.93 -9.64
CA GLU A 10 -11.40 -7.43 -9.61
C GLU A 10 -11.09 -6.52 -10.81
N GLY A 11 -11.62 -6.83 -12.00
CA GLY A 11 -11.37 -6.04 -13.21
C GLY A 11 -11.93 -4.63 -13.08
N GLU A 12 -13.11 -4.46 -12.48
CA GLU A 12 -13.68 -3.14 -12.21
C GLU A 12 -12.92 -2.37 -11.14
N VAL A 13 -12.58 -3.02 -10.03
CA VAL A 13 -11.75 -2.42 -8.98
C VAL A 13 -10.41 -1.95 -9.56
N LEU A 14 -9.76 -2.75 -10.39
CA LEU A 14 -8.49 -2.39 -11.02
C LEU A 14 -8.61 -1.24 -12.03
N LYS A 15 -9.72 -1.11 -12.76
CA LYS A 15 -9.97 0.04 -13.64
C LYS A 15 -10.07 1.34 -12.84
N ASP A 16 -10.77 1.31 -11.72
CA ASP A 16 -10.90 2.48 -10.84
C ASP A 16 -9.55 2.88 -10.22
N VAL A 17 -8.78 1.90 -9.76
CA VAL A 17 -7.40 2.11 -9.28
C VAL A 17 -6.52 2.67 -10.40
N GLN A 18 -6.59 2.12 -11.62
CA GLN A 18 -5.84 2.63 -12.77
C GLN A 18 -6.18 4.09 -13.08
N ASN A 19 -7.47 4.45 -13.05
CA ASN A 19 -7.93 5.82 -13.26
C ASN A 19 -7.35 6.79 -12.22
N LEU A 20 -7.32 6.39 -10.94
CA LEU A 20 -6.68 7.16 -9.89
C LEU A 20 -5.17 7.31 -10.13
N LEU A 21 -4.47 6.20 -10.38
CA LEU A 21 -3.02 6.19 -10.61
C LEU A 21 -2.64 7.03 -11.83
N ASN A 22 -3.41 6.99 -12.92
CA ASN A 22 -3.18 7.81 -14.11
C ASN A 22 -3.35 9.32 -13.82
N ARG A 23 -4.29 9.71 -12.95
CA ARG A 23 -4.42 11.09 -12.49
C ARG A 23 -3.23 11.50 -11.63
N CYS A 24 -2.81 10.66 -10.71
CA CYS A 24 -1.64 10.90 -9.86
C CYS A 24 -0.36 11.06 -10.69
N GLY A 25 -0.17 10.22 -11.70
CA GLY A 25 0.98 10.31 -12.61
C GLY A 25 1.02 11.62 -13.39
N LYS A 26 -0.14 12.12 -13.86
CA LYS A 26 -0.23 13.44 -14.55
C LYS A 26 0.10 14.62 -13.63
N LEU A 27 -0.11 14.48 -12.33
CA LEU A 27 0.15 15.52 -11.33
C LEU A 27 1.54 15.37 -10.69
N ASP A 28 2.37 14.47 -11.19
CA ASP A 28 3.71 14.15 -10.68
C ASP A 28 3.71 13.77 -9.17
N PHE A 29 2.69 13.06 -8.72
CA PHE A 29 2.62 12.54 -7.37
C PHE A 29 3.56 11.35 -7.21
N HIS A 30 4.03 11.15 -5.98
CA HIS A 30 4.79 9.97 -5.61
C HIS A 30 3.89 8.99 -4.87
N LEU A 31 4.05 7.70 -5.17
CA LEU A 31 3.43 6.65 -4.39
C LEU A 31 4.07 6.58 -3.01
N CYS A 32 3.29 6.24 -1.99
CA CYS A 32 3.81 6.04 -0.66
C CYS A 32 3.13 4.85 0.02
N GLY A 33 3.93 4.03 0.71
CA GLY A 33 3.44 2.84 1.40
C GLY A 33 4.49 2.23 2.31
N HIS A 34 4.14 1.12 2.95
CA HIS A 34 5.05 0.31 3.74
C HIS A 34 5.28 -1.03 3.04
N ASN A 35 6.52 -1.34 2.70
CA ASN A 35 6.89 -2.47 1.84
C ASN A 35 6.26 -2.39 0.43
N LEU A 36 5.91 -1.18 0.02
CA LEU A 36 5.20 -0.86 -1.22
C LEU A 36 5.94 -1.34 -2.46
N LYS A 37 7.26 -1.14 -2.50
CA LYS A 37 8.10 -1.47 -3.65
C LYS A 37 8.18 -2.97 -3.91
N ASN A 38 8.12 -3.78 -2.85
CA ASN A 38 8.26 -5.23 -2.95
C ASN A 38 6.92 -5.96 -2.98
N PHE A 39 5.83 -5.32 -2.57
CA PHE A 39 4.52 -5.96 -2.48
C PHE A 39 3.46 -5.27 -3.33
N ASP A 40 2.99 -4.08 -2.96
CA ASP A 40 1.81 -3.46 -3.57
C ASP A 40 2.03 -3.09 -5.04
N ILE A 41 3.15 -2.45 -5.37
CA ILE A 41 3.48 -2.05 -6.74
C ILE A 41 3.52 -3.25 -7.69
N PRO A 42 4.32 -4.29 -7.44
CA PRO A 42 4.37 -5.45 -8.34
C PRO A 42 3.06 -6.25 -8.34
N MET A 43 2.34 -6.29 -7.23
CA MET A 43 1.04 -6.95 -7.17
C MET A 43 0.03 -6.25 -8.08
N ILE A 44 -0.17 -4.94 -7.91
CA ILE A 44 -1.11 -4.14 -8.71
C ILE A 44 -0.77 -4.23 -10.21
N ALA A 45 0.50 -4.05 -10.56
CA ALA A 45 0.94 -4.13 -11.96
C ALA A 45 0.64 -5.50 -12.60
N LYS A 46 0.96 -6.59 -11.89
CA LYS A 46 0.68 -7.96 -12.36
C LYS A 46 -0.81 -8.23 -12.48
N ARG A 47 -1.61 -7.80 -11.49
CA ARG A 47 -3.06 -7.99 -11.53
C ARG A 47 -3.71 -7.20 -12.67
N MET A 48 -3.24 -5.99 -12.96
CA MET A 48 -3.66 -5.23 -14.15
C MET A 48 -3.37 -6.01 -15.43
N ILE A 49 -2.17 -6.53 -15.60
CA ILE A 49 -1.78 -7.30 -16.79
C ILE A 49 -2.67 -8.56 -16.94
N ILE A 50 -2.89 -9.30 -15.86
CA ILE A 50 -3.72 -10.51 -15.85
C ILE A 50 -5.16 -10.18 -16.28
N ASN A 51 -5.67 -9.02 -15.89
CA ASN A 51 -7.01 -8.55 -16.26
C ASN A 51 -7.03 -7.78 -17.60
N GLY A 52 -5.98 -7.86 -18.42
CA GLY A 52 -5.92 -7.21 -19.73
C GLY A 52 -5.81 -5.68 -19.67
N LEU A 53 -5.46 -5.11 -18.53
CA LEU A 53 -5.28 -3.68 -18.35
C LEU A 53 -3.80 -3.32 -18.50
N LYS A 54 -3.52 -2.19 -19.14
CA LYS A 54 -2.16 -1.63 -19.20
C LYS A 54 -1.81 -1.01 -17.84
N PRO A 55 -0.69 -1.37 -17.20
CA PRO A 55 -0.25 -0.71 -15.98
C PRO A 55 -0.11 0.81 -16.16
N SER A 56 -0.48 1.58 -15.13
CA SER A 56 -0.35 3.04 -15.15
C SER A 56 1.12 3.45 -15.23
N SER A 57 1.41 4.55 -15.93
CA SER A 57 2.77 5.09 -16.08
C SER A 57 3.43 5.58 -14.78
N ILE A 58 2.68 5.74 -13.69
CA ILE A 58 3.25 6.03 -12.37
C ILE A 58 3.89 4.79 -11.74
N LEU A 59 3.47 3.58 -12.17
CA LEU A 59 4.09 2.33 -11.75
C LEU A 59 5.39 2.12 -12.55
N PRO A 60 6.44 1.59 -11.91
CA PRO A 60 7.68 1.28 -12.60
C PRO A 60 7.45 0.23 -13.69
N SER A 61 8.18 0.35 -14.79
CA SER A 61 8.24 -0.63 -15.87
C SER A 61 9.26 -1.73 -15.56
N TYR A 62 9.31 -2.77 -16.39
CA TYR A 62 10.21 -3.91 -16.21
C TYR A 62 11.71 -3.55 -16.27
N ASP A 63 12.04 -2.43 -16.90
CA ASP A 63 13.41 -1.91 -17.06
C ASP A 63 13.76 -0.79 -16.08
N THR A 64 12.81 -0.38 -15.23
CA THR A 64 13.02 0.65 -14.21
C THR A 64 13.97 0.12 -13.12
N LYS A 65 15.06 0.83 -12.89
CA LYS A 65 16.01 0.46 -11.85
C LYS A 65 15.47 0.81 -10.46
N PRO A 66 15.87 0.09 -9.40
CA PRO A 66 15.33 0.31 -8.05
C PRO A 66 15.40 1.76 -7.55
N TRP A 67 16.44 2.50 -7.94
CA TRP A 67 16.64 3.90 -7.53
C TRP A 67 15.86 4.92 -8.38
N GLU A 68 15.29 4.49 -9.50
CA GLU A 68 14.45 5.32 -10.37
C GLU A 68 12.96 5.25 -9.98
N ILE A 69 12.60 4.33 -9.09
CA ILE A 69 11.22 4.16 -8.64
C ILE A 69 10.80 5.38 -7.82
N LYS A 70 9.87 6.17 -8.36
CA LYS A 70 9.28 7.35 -7.70
C LYS A 70 8.29 6.95 -6.61
N ALA A 71 8.78 6.27 -5.57
CA ALA A 71 7.97 5.83 -4.44
C ALA A 71 8.72 6.01 -3.12
N ILE A 72 8.01 6.43 -2.10
CA ILE A 72 8.48 6.50 -0.72
C ILE A 72 8.02 5.23 -0.03
N ASP A 73 8.97 4.34 0.26
CA ASP A 73 8.70 3.13 1.03
C ASP A 73 9.16 3.37 2.48
N THR A 74 8.21 3.41 3.41
CA THR A 74 8.53 3.67 4.81
C THR A 74 9.35 2.55 5.43
N LYS A 75 9.29 1.33 4.89
CA LYS A 75 10.16 0.24 5.31
C LYS A 75 11.62 0.53 4.95
N ASP A 76 11.89 0.99 3.72
CA ASP A 76 13.25 1.38 3.30
C ASP A 76 13.79 2.52 4.18
N VAL A 77 12.93 3.52 4.45
CA VAL A 77 13.30 4.64 5.32
C VAL A 77 13.64 4.18 6.73
N TRP A 78 12.84 3.26 7.30
CA TRP A 78 13.02 2.72 8.64
C TRP A 78 14.25 1.83 8.76
N GLN A 79 14.57 1.07 7.72
CA GLN A 79 15.74 0.19 7.68
C GLN A 79 17.08 0.92 7.66
N TYR A 80 17.09 2.20 7.28
CA TYR A 80 18.30 3.03 7.27
C TYR A 80 19.50 2.41 6.55
N GLY A 81 19.24 1.69 5.44
CA GLY A 81 20.24 0.98 4.65
C GLY A 81 20.57 -0.44 5.15
N ALA A 82 19.97 -0.91 6.23
CA ALA A 82 20.15 -2.29 6.67
C ALA A 82 19.43 -3.28 5.76
N TYR A 83 20.05 -4.42 5.48
CA TYR A 83 19.45 -5.51 4.69
C TYR A 83 18.43 -6.35 5.48
N SER A 84 18.24 -6.06 6.75
CA SER A 84 17.36 -6.82 7.62
C SER A 84 15.90 -6.51 7.35
N SER A 85 15.10 -7.55 7.16
CA SER A 85 13.66 -7.47 6.91
C SER A 85 12.82 -7.23 8.19
N ILE A 86 13.42 -6.79 9.27
CA ILE A 86 12.74 -6.62 10.54
C ILE A 86 11.97 -5.30 10.55
N GLY A 87 10.65 -5.39 10.41
CA GLY A 87 9.79 -4.24 10.61
C GLY A 87 8.46 -4.38 9.88
N SER A 88 7.44 -4.82 10.60
CA SER A 88 6.06 -4.58 10.20
C SER A 88 5.71 -3.11 10.44
N LEU A 89 4.67 -2.61 9.78
CA LEU A 89 4.13 -1.28 10.02
C LEU A 89 3.82 -1.09 11.52
N ASP A 90 3.21 -2.08 12.16
CA ASP A 90 2.87 -2.04 13.58
C ASP A 90 4.10 -1.89 14.49
N LEU A 91 5.18 -2.61 14.19
CA LEU A 91 6.41 -2.50 14.96
C LEU A 91 7.02 -1.10 14.83
N MET A 92 7.08 -0.57 13.62
CA MET A 92 7.57 0.78 13.36
C MET A 92 6.70 1.83 14.06
N CYS A 93 5.38 1.71 13.98
CA CYS A 93 4.46 2.63 14.65
C CYS A 93 4.58 2.55 16.16
N SER A 94 4.72 1.34 16.73
CA SER A 94 4.93 1.14 18.16
C SER A 94 6.23 1.81 18.65
N ALA A 95 7.31 1.65 17.88
CA ALA A 95 8.60 2.29 18.19
C ALA A 95 8.57 3.81 18.06
N LEU A 96 7.67 4.35 17.24
CA LEU A 96 7.48 5.79 17.05
C LEU A 96 6.36 6.37 17.93
N ASP A 97 5.82 5.63 18.89
CA ASP A 97 4.66 6.04 19.71
C ASP A 97 3.47 6.54 18.86
N ILE A 98 3.21 5.86 17.76
CA ILE A 98 2.04 6.11 16.90
C ILE A 98 0.97 5.11 17.31
N PRO A 99 -0.22 5.59 17.73
CA PRO A 99 -1.31 4.67 18.06
C PRO A 99 -1.73 3.85 16.84
N THR A 100 -1.57 2.53 16.94
CA THR A 100 -2.18 1.61 15.97
C THR A 100 -3.48 1.11 16.54
N PRO A 101 -4.58 1.09 15.76
CA PRO A 101 -5.84 0.53 16.23
C PRO A 101 -5.68 -0.98 16.42
N LYS A 102 -5.39 -1.39 17.65
CA LYS A 102 -5.32 -2.79 18.05
C LYS A 102 -6.72 -3.37 18.20
N GLY A 103 -6.97 -4.56 17.67
CA GLY A 103 -8.13 -5.36 18.07
C GLY A 103 -9.26 -5.44 17.05
N GLY A 104 -8.99 -5.37 15.75
CA GLY A 104 -9.95 -5.80 14.73
C GLY A 104 -9.93 -7.32 14.51
N GLU A 105 -11.03 -7.91 14.08
CA GLU A 105 -11.10 -9.31 13.66
C GLU A 105 -10.26 -9.57 12.40
N VAL A 106 -10.07 -8.53 11.57
CA VAL A 106 -9.27 -8.56 10.34
C VAL A 106 -7.82 -8.20 10.65
N THR A 107 -6.92 -9.10 10.30
CA THR A 107 -5.46 -8.92 10.32
C THR A 107 -4.89 -9.40 8.98
N GLY A 108 -3.70 -8.96 8.61
CA GLY A 108 -3.12 -9.27 7.28
C GLY A 108 -3.07 -10.78 6.96
N ASP A 109 -2.79 -11.62 7.94
CA ASP A 109 -2.79 -13.08 7.84
C ASP A 109 -4.20 -13.70 7.74
N LYS A 110 -5.24 -12.99 8.16
CA LYS A 110 -6.63 -13.46 8.17
C LYS A 110 -7.49 -12.90 7.03
N VAL A 111 -6.98 -11.95 6.24
CA VAL A 111 -7.75 -11.31 5.15
C VAL A 111 -8.39 -12.35 4.23
N HIS A 112 -7.65 -13.40 3.85
CA HIS A 112 -8.18 -14.48 3.01
C HIS A 112 -9.39 -15.17 3.65
N ASP A 113 -9.30 -15.56 4.90
CA ASP A 113 -10.40 -16.21 5.65
C ASP A 113 -11.59 -15.27 5.83
N CYS A 114 -11.33 -14.01 6.18
CA CYS A 114 -12.36 -12.98 6.33
C CYS A 114 -13.12 -12.73 5.02
N TYR A 115 -12.43 -12.74 3.88
CA TYR A 115 -13.07 -12.55 2.58
C TYR A 115 -13.89 -13.79 2.16
N TRP A 116 -13.23 -14.95 2.05
CA TRP A 116 -13.85 -16.13 1.44
C TRP A 116 -14.82 -16.89 2.35
N ASN A 117 -14.56 -16.94 3.64
CA ASN A 117 -15.34 -17.74 4.57
C ASN A 117 -16.34 -16.93 5.40
N LYS A 118 -16.05 -15.61 5.62
CA LYS A 118 -16.86 -14.77 6.50
C LYS A 118 -17.59 -13.64 5.79
N ASN A 119 -17.32 -13.41 4.50
CA ASN A 119 -17.93 -12.34 3.71
C ASN A 119 -17.76 -10.93 4.32
N MET A 120 -16.56 -10.63 4.84
CA MET A 120 -16.24 -9.41 5.60
C MET A 120 -15.54 -8.36 4.73
N LEU A 121 -16.01 -8.12 3.49
CA LEU A 121 -15.36 -7.18 2.57
C LEU A 121 -15.32 -5.75 3.12
N LYS A 122 -16.38 -5.34 3.83
CA LYS A 122 -16.45 -4.02 4.44
C LYS A 122 -15.40 -3.84 5.53
N GLU A 123 -15.26 -4.80 6.43
CA GLU A 123 -14.29 -4.78 7.52
C GLU A 123 -12.85 -4.83 7.00
N ILE A 124 -12.61 -5.57 5.89
CA ILE A 124 -11.33 -5.56 5.18
C ILE A 124 -11.03 -4.16 4.63
N SER A 125 -12.02 -3.51 4.02
CA SER A 125 -11.87 -2.14 3.50
C SER A 125 -11.53 -1.16 4.62
N GLU A 126 -12.24 -1.23 5.74
CA GLU A 126 -11.98 -0.39 6.92
C GLU A 126 -10.60 -0.66 7.53
N TYR A 127 -10.14 -1.93 7.52
CA TYR A 127 -8.79 -2.29 7.93
C TYR A 127 -7.73 -1.62 7.04
N CYS A 128 -7.87 -1.72 5.71
CA CYS A 128 -6.95 -1.08 4.76
C CYS A 128 -6.94 0.45 4.91
N GLU A 129 -8.09 1.06 5.17
CA GLU A 129 -8.18 2.51 5.39
C GLU A 129 -7.42 2.95 6.65
N ARG A 130 -7.52 2.20 7.74
CA ARG A 130 -6.77 2.47 8.98
C ARG A 130 -5.26 2.37 8.76
N ASP A 131 -4.81 1.35 8.03
CA ASP A 131 -3.39 1.17 7.71
C ASP A 131 -2.85 2.38 6.93
N VAL A 132 -3.63 2.93 5.99
CA VAL A 132 -3.24 4.16 5.26
C VAL A 132 -3.18 5.39 6.18
N GLU A 133 -4.11 5.54 7.11
CA GLU A 133 -4.11 6.65 8.07
C GLU A 133 -2.88 6.59 8.99
N VAL A 134 -2.60 5.43 9.56
CA VAL A 134 -1.42 5.20 10.40
C VAL A 134 -0.11 5.43 9.62
N LEU A 135 -0.09 5.05 8.34
CA LEU A 135 1.06 5.30 7.47
C LEU A 135 1.32 6.79 7.26
N ILE A 136 0.28 7.63 7.14
CA ILE A 136 0.41 9.08 7.01
C ILE A 136 1.10 9.66 8.27
N ASP A 137 0.67 9.27 9.46
CA ASP A 137 1.26 9.71 10.71
C ASP A 137 2.73 9.27 10.84
N ALA A 138 3.02 8.04 10.41
CA ALA A 138 4.37 7.51 10.39
C ALA A 138 5.29 8.32 9.48
N ILE A 139 4.85 8.66 8.27
CA ILE A 139 5.63 9.47 7.32
C ILE A 139 5.88 10.87 7.86
N ILE A 140 4.87 11.51 8.43
CA ILE A 140 5.01 12.84 9.02
C ILE A 140 6.08 12.81 10.12
N LYS A 141 6.00 11.81 11.00
CA LYS A 141 6.95 11.65 12.10
C LYS A 141 8.37 11.35 11.60
N LEU A 142 8.54 10.48 10.63
CA LEU A 142 9.83 10.17 10.01
C LEU A 142 10.43 11.37 9.27
N LYS A 143 9.63 12.21 8.62
CA LYS A 143 10.10 13.44 7.97
C LYS A 143 10.55 14.51 8.97
N ALA A 144 9.91 14.60 10.12
CA ALA A 144 10.28 15.56 11.16
C ALA A 144 11.64 15.23 11.82
N LEU A 145 12.17 14.02 11.59
CA LEU A 145 13.46 13.55 12.13
C LEU A 145 14.61 13.69 11.11
N LYS A 146 14.34 14.22 9.92
CA LYS A 146 15.34 14.58 8.91
C LYS A 146 15.70 16.05 9.03
#